data_d03840f0c7504b74972b1cb01eb585ca
#
_entry.id   d03840f0c7504b74972b1cb01eb585ca
#
_cell.length_a   1.000
_cell.length_b   1.000
_cell.length_c   1.000
_cell.angle_alpha   90.00
_cell.angle_beta   90.00
_cell.angle_gamma   90.00
#
_symmetry.space_group_name_H-M   'P 1'
#
loop_
_entity.id
_entity.type
_entity.pdbx_description
1 polymer ?
#
loop_
_entity_poly.entity_id
_entity_poly.type
_entity_poly.pdbx_seq_one_letter_code
_entity_poly.pdbx_strand_id
1 'polypeptide(L)'
;RLRGAFKSLDGHNVLDVGCGNGYYALRMREAGAKSIIGVDPTILYVLQFLAVRYFKRASGIFILPLRLQELPRNPRKFDTTFSMGVLYHQRSPLEHLRELKGTLRQGGQLVLETIYIPGEESYACTPPGRYARMRNVWLLPTIAELTTWLARTGFTDIEIADLSVTTVDEQRSTEWMRFESLAEALDPANPDRTVEGWPAPRRVIAVANAP
;
A
#
# COMPACT_ATOMS: atom_id res chain seq x y z
N ARG A 1 12.17 -0.25 -6.93
CA ARG A 1 11.70 -1.12 -5.83
C ARG A 1 10.64 -2.13 -6.27
N LEU A 2 9.60 -1.75 -7.01
CA LEU A 2 8.55 -2.70 -7.41
C LEU A 2 8.97 -3.71 -8.49
N ARG A 3 9.98 -3.42 -9.33
CA ARG A 3 10.36 -4.28 -10.47
C ARG A 3 10.87 -5.68 -10.11
N GLY A 4 11.24 -5.93 -8.85
CA GLY A 4 11.66 -7.25 -8.37
C GLY A 4 10.66 -7.93 -7.44
N ALA A 5 9.64 -7.20 -6.99
CA ALA A 5 8.76 -7.65 -5.92
C ALA A 5 7.56 -8.48 -6.41
N PHE A 6 7.29 -8.56 -7.71
CA PHE A 6 6.17 -9.33 -8.25
C PHE A 6 6.51 -9.94 -9.61
N LYS A 7 5.81 -11.03 -9.94
CA LYS A 7 5.83 -11.63 -11.29
C LYS A 7 5.29 -10.63 -12.31
N SER A 8 5.55 -10.85 -13.58
CA SER A 8 5.06 -10.00 -14.67
C SER A 8 3.58 -9.65 -14.49
N LEU A 9 3.20 -8.42 -14.82
CA LEU A 9 1.80 -7.99 -14.88
C LEU A 9 1.19 -8.16 -16.28
N ASP A 10 1.93 -8.76 -17.21
CA ASP A 10 1.49 -8.89 -18.60
C ASP A 10 0.14 -9.61 -18.70
N GLY A 11 -0.81 -8.94 -19.33
CA GLY A 11 -2.17 -9.43 -19.48
C GLY A 11 -3.06 -9.40 -18.23
N HIS A 12 -2.54 -9.02 -17.05
CA HIS A 12 -3.29 -9.04 -15.79
C HIS A 12 -4.37 -7.96 -15.71
N ASN A 13 -5.49 -8.32 -15.11
CA ASN A 13 -6.47 -7.38 -14.57
C ASN A 13 -6.04 -7.08 -13.12
N VAL A 14 -5.78 -5.81 -12.84
CA VAL A 14 -5.18 -5.35 -11.59
C VAL A 14 -6.17 -4.50 -10.79
N LEU A 15 -6.24 -4.71 -9.50
CA LEU A 15 -6.86 -3.79 -8.54
C LEU A 15 -5.75 -3.05 -7.77
N ASP A 16 -5.85 -1.73 -7.69
CA ASP A 16 -4.94 -0.87 -6.93
C ASP A 16 -5.74 -0.18 -5.80
N VAL A 17 -5.58 -0.68 -4.58
CA VAL A 17 -6.30 -0.20 -3.40
C VAL A 17 -5.49 0.90 -2.70
N GLY A 18 -6.09 2.07 -2.53
CA GLY A 18 -5.39 3.27 -2.06
C GLY A 18 -4.49 3.83 -3.17
N CYS A 19 -4.98 3.83 -4.41
CA CYS A 19 -4.21 4.18 -5.59
C CYS A 19 -3.74 5.64 -5.65
N GLY A 20 -4.19 6.49 -4.75
CA GLY A 20 -3.87 7.91 -4.73
C GLY A 20 -4.15 8.58 -6.07
N ASN A 21 -3.22 9.38 -6.54
CA ASN A 21 -3.30 10.06 -7.84
C ASN A 21 -2.95 9.17 -9.05
N GLY A 22 -2.84 7.85 -8.87
CA GLY A 22 -2.64 6.89 -9.94
C GLY A 22 -1.21 6.75 -10.44
N TYR A 23 -0.22 7.24 -9.70
CA TYR A 23 1.19 7.11 -10.10
C TYR A 23 1.58 5.65 -10.34
N TYR A 24 1.26 4.75 -9.40
CA TYR A 24 1.56 3.32 -9.55
C TYR A 24 0.67 2.64 -10.59
N ALA A 25 -0.59 3.03 -10.72
CA ALA A 25 -1.47 2.52 -11.77
C ALA A 25 -0.89 2.77 -13.18
N LEU A 26 -0.31 3.94 -13.43
CA LEU A 26 0.41 4.22 -14.68
C LEU A 26 1.61 3.29 -14.86
N ARG A 27 2.39 3.05 -13.80
CA ARG A 27 3.55 2.13 -13.85
C ARG A 27 3.13 0.67 -14.06
N MET A 28 2.03 0.24 -13.47
CA MET A 28 1.46 -1.10 -13.69
C MET A 28 1.03 -1.27 -15.16
N ARG A 29 0.47 -0.21 -15.76
CA ARG A 29 0.11 -0.22 -17.18
C ARG A 29 1.34 -0.35 -18.09
N GLU A 30 2.40 0.39 -17.78
CA GLU A 30 3.71 0.29 -18.47
C GLU A 30 4.34 -1.11 -18.29
N ALA A 31 4.03 -1.80 -17.18
CA ALA A 31 4.49 -3.18 -16.90
C ALA A 31 3.63 -4.26 -17.56
N GLY A 32 2.70 -3.91 -18.47
CA GLY A 32 1.93 -4.86 -19.26
C GLY A 32 0.54 -5.18 -18.73
N ALA A 33 0.09 -4.59 -17.62
CA ALA A 33 -1.26 -4.84 -17.11
C ALA A 33 -2.31 -4.55 -18.19
N LYS A 34 -3.25 -5.50 -18.39
CA LYS A 34 -4.33 -5.38 -19.37
C LYS A 34 -5.33 -4.29 -18.99
N SER A 35 -5.76 -4.31 -17.75
CA SER A 35 -6.64 -3.29 -17.19
C SER A 35 -6.32 -3.06 -15.72
N ILE A 36 -6.52 -1.83 -15.26
CA ILE A 36 -6.31 -1.45 -13.87
C ILE A 36 -7.55 -0.72 -13.37
N ILE A 37 -8.07 -1.17 -12.24
CA ILE A 37 -9.07 -0.46 -11.46
C ILE A 37 -8.37 0.03 -10.19
N GLY A 38 -8.29 1.34 -10.02
CA GLY A 38 -7.82 1.97 -8.78
C GLY A 38 -9.02 2.41 -7.94
N VAL A 39 -8.91 2.27 -6.62
CA VAL A 39 -9.89 2.82 -5.68
C VAL A 39 -9.19 3.68 -4.63
N ASP A 40 -9.71 4.89 -4.45
CA ASP A 40 -9.27 5.81 -3.39
C ASP A 40 -10.43 6.72 -2.99
N PRO A 41 -10.78 6.83 -1.70
CA PRO A 41 -11.91 7.66 -1.28
C PRO A 41 -11.65 9.17 -1.40
N THR A 42 -10.41 9.57 -1.69
CA THR A 42 -10.00 10.97 -1.74
C THR A 42 -10.27 11.56 -3.13
N ILE A 43 -11.37 12.27 -3.28
CA ILE A 43 -11.80 12.88 -4.55
C ILE A 43 -10.69 13.71 -5.20
N LEU A 44 -9.90 14.44 -4.41
CA LEU A 44 -8.78 15.23 -4.92
C LEU A 44 -7.79 14.38 -5.73
N TYR A 45 -7.44 13.20 -5.25
CA TYR A 45 -6.54 12.29 -5.95
C TYR A 45 -7.14 11.77 -7.25
N VAL A 46 -8.44 11.46 -7.23
CA VAL A 46 -9.16 11.06 -8.46
C VAL A 46 -9.14 12.17 -9.51
N LEU A 47 -9.38 13.41 -9.10
CA LEU A 47 -9.31 14.57 -10.01
C LEU A 47 -7.88 14.80 -10.56
N GLN A 48 -6.86 14.67 -9.73
CA GLN A 48 -5.46 14.73 -10.16
C GLN A 48 -5.15 13.64 -11.20
N PHE A 49 -5.60 12.42 -10.95
CA PHE A 49 -5.44 11.33 -11.92
C PHE A 49 -6.14 11.63 -13.24
N LEU A 50 -7.38 12.11 -13.20
CA LEU A 50 -8.13 12.43 -14.42
C LEU A 50 -7.40 13.47 -15.27
N ALA A 51 -6.79 14.49 -14.65
CA ALA A 51 -5.97 15.47 -15.35
C ALA A 51 -4.74 14.80 -15.98
N VAL A 52 -3.98 14.00 -15.22
CA VAL A 52 -2.81 13.28 -15.74
C VAL A 52 -3.19 12.33 -16.87
N ARG A 53 -4.29 11.58 -16.71
CA ARG A 53 -4.81 10.67 -17.74
C ARG A 53 -5.13 11.40 -19.04
N TYR A 54 -5.76 12.56 -18.94
CA TYR A 54 -6.10 13.39 -20.11
C TYR A 54 -4.85 13.78 -20.89
N PHE A 55 -3.84 14.35 -20.22
CA PHE A 55 -2.60 14.79 -20.88
C PHE A 55 -1.74 13.63 -21.39
N LYS A 56 -1.69 12.52 -20.66
CA LYS A 56 -0.93 11.33 -21.08
C LYS A 56 -1.69 10.43 -22.07
N ARG A 57 -2.95 10.70 -22.35
CA ARG A 57 -3.84 9.84 -23.16
C ARG A 57 -3.81 8.38 -22.72
N ALA A 58 -3.69 8.15 -21.40
CA ALA A 58 -3.59 6.81 -20.84
C ALA A 58 -4.93 6.07 -20.96
N SER A 59 -4.88 4.83 -21.45
CA SER A 59 -6.03 3.95 -21.59
C SER A 59 -5.90 2.70 -20.70
N GLY A 60 -7.04 2.05 -20.41
CA GLY A 60 -7.05 0.83 -19.61
C GLY A 60 -6.86 1.05 -18.11
N ILE A 61 -6.93 2.28 -17.63
CA ILE A 61 -6.86 2.63 -16.20
C ILE A 61 -8.12 3.40 -15.83
N PHE A 62 -8.77 2.95 -14.75
CA PHE A 62 -9.98 3.56 -14.20
C PHE A 62 -9.77 3.77 -12.70
N ILE A 63 -9.91 5.00 -12.22
CA ILE A 63 -9.83 5.32 -10.80
C ILE A 63 -11.20 5.77 -10.32
N LEU A 64 -11.66 5.14 -9.23
CA LEU A 64 -12.98 5.34 -8.65
C LEU A 64 -12.84 5.96 -7.25
N PRO A 65 -13.69 6.94 -6.88
CA PRO A 65 -13.69 7.55 -5.55
C PRO A 65 -14.42 6.63 -4.55
N LEU A 66 -13.88 5.43 -4.35
CA LEU A 66 -14.48 4.38 -3.53
C LEU A 66 -13.47 3.84 -2.51
N ARG A 67 -13.99 3.40 -1.37
CA ARG A 67 -13.26 2.52 -0.46
C ARG A 67 -13.33 1.08 -0.98
N LEU A 68 -12.42 0.23 -0.52
CA LEU A 68 -12.43 -1.20 -0.87
C LEU A 68 -13.78 -1.87 -0.56
N GLN A 69 -14.38 -1.54 0.59
CA GLN A 69 -15.66 -2.09 1.04
C GLN A 69 -16.86 -1.70 0.17
N GLU A 70 -16.73 -0.65 -0.60
CA GLU A 70 -17.79 -0.13 -1.49
C GLU A 70 -17.74 -0.77 -2.88
N LEU A 71 -16.71 -1.59 -3.15
CA LEU A 71 -16.68 -2.39 -4.36
C LEU A 71 -17.80 -3.46 -4.33
N PRO A 72 -18.43 -3.75 -5.49
CA PRO A 72 -19.41 -4.82 -5.58
C PRO A 72 -18.86 -6.14 -5.08
N ARG A 73 -19.61 -6.86 -4.26
CA ARG A 73 -19.18 -8.12 -3.62
C ARG A 73 -18.94 -9.28 -4.58
N ASN A 74 -19.31 -9.13 -5.86
CA ASN A 74 -18.98 -10.16 -6.83
C ASN A 74 -18.74 -9.56 -8.18
N PRO A 75 -17.56 -9.61 -8.63
CA PRO A 75 -17.54 -10.09 -9.89
C PRO A 75 -16.23 -10.41 -10.45
N ARG A 76 -15.66 -9.69 -11.26
CA ARG A 76 -14.43 -10.02 -11.95
C ARG A 76 -13.28 -9.99 -10.94
N LYS A 77 -12.91 -11.16 -10.48
CA LYS A 77 -11.76 -11.29 -9.60
C LYS A 77 -10.49 -10.90 -10.35
N PHE A 78 -9.62 -10.21 -9.63
CA PHE A 78 -8.38 -9.70 -10.19
C PHE A 78 -7.28 -10.78 -10.18
N ASP A 79 -6.39 -10.70 -11.15
CA ASP A 79 -5.17 -11.52 -11.21
C ASP A 79 -4.18 -11.06 -10.15
N THR A 80 -4.10 -9.72 -9.94
CA THR A 80 -3.23 -9.12 -8.92
C THR A 80 -3.98 -7.98 -8.22
N THR A 81 -3.88 -7.94 -6.91
CA THR A 81 -4.36 -6.83 -6.08
C THR A 81 -3.17 -6.19 -5.37
N PHE A 82 -3.02 -4.88 -5.53
CA PHE A 82 -2.06 -4.06 -4.80
C PHE A 82 -2.76 -3.35 -3.65
N SER A 83 -2.07 -3.26 -2.51
CA SER A 83 -2.45 -2.44 -1.37
C SER A 83 -1.18 -1.83 -0.79
N MET A 84 -0.87 -0.61 -1.22
CA MET A 84 0.40 0.04 -0.93
C MET A 84 0.19 1.27 -0.06
N GLY A 85 0.75 1.24 1.15
CA GLY A 85 0.62 2.34 2.10
C GLY A 85 -0.76 2.45 2.75
N VAL A 86 -1.53 1.35 2.84
CA VAL A 86 -2.93 1.37 3.31
C VAL A 86 -3.13 0.63 4.62
N LEU A 87 -2.42 -0.50 4.83
CA LEU A 87 -2.70 -1.40 5.94
C LEU A 87 -2.56 -0.73 7.31
N TYR A 88 -1.54 0.08 7.52
CA TYR A 88 -1.31 0.77 8.80
C TYR A 88 -2.37 1.85 9.10
N HIS A 89 -3.18 2.24 8.13
CA HIS A 89 -4.34 3.11 8.30
C HIS A 89 -5.63 2.36 8.65
N GLN A 90 -5.60 1.02 8.65
CA GLN A 90 -6.79 0.22 8.94
C GLN A 90 -6.91 -0.05 10.44
N ARG A 91 -8.11 0.17 11.00
CA ARG A 91 -8.41 -0.17 12.40
C ARG A 91 -8.49 -1.69 12.62
N SER A 92 -8.88 -2.42 11.58
CA SER A 92 -8.98 -3.87 11.57
C SER A 92 -8.14 -4.46 10.43
N PRO A 93 -6.83 -4.67 10.62
CA PRO A 93 -5.94 -5.13 9.56
C PRO A 93 -6.33 -6.53 9.05
N LEU A 94 -6.78 -7.42 9.92
CA LEU A 94 -7.21 -8.76 9.51
C LEU A 94 -8.45 -8.73 8.62
N GLU A 95 -9.39 -7.83 8.89
CA GLU A 95 -10.56 -7.66 8.03
C GLU A 95 -10.16 -7.10 6.68
N HIS A 96 -9.32 -6.08 6.66
CA HIS A 96 -8.79 -5.52 5.41
C HIS A 96 -8.08 -6.59 4.56
N LEU A 97 -7.26 -7.45 5.17
CA LEU A 97 -6.60 -8.55 4.47
C LEU A 97 -7.60 -9.57 3.91
N ARG A 98 -8.69 -9.88 4.64
CA ARG A 98 -9.77 -10.74 4.12
C ARG A 98 -10.48 -10.10 2.93
N GLU A 99 -10.75 -8.80 3.00
CA GLU A 99 -11.35 -8.03 1.90
C GLU A 99 -10.44 -8.05 0.67
N LEU A 100 -9.13 -7.80 0.83
CA LEU A 100 -8.15 -7.89 -0.26
C LEU A 100 -8.14 -9.28 -0.87
N LYS A 101 -8.12 -10.35 -0.06
CA LYS A 101 -8.20 -11.72 -0.56
C LYS A 101 -9.50 -11.97 -1.35
N GLY A 102 -10.61 -11.42 -0.88
CA GLY A 102 -11.92 -11.50 -1.55
C GLY A 102 -11.93 -10.90 -2.96
N THR A 103 -11.03 -9.99 -3.30
CA THR A 103 -10.93 -9.40 -4.63
C THR A 103 -10.17 -10.28 -5.64
N LEU A 104 -9.36 -11.22 -5.17
CA LEU A 104 -8.50 -12.05 -6.00
C LEU A 104 -9.23 -13.28 -6.54
N ARG A 105 -8.89 -13.68 -7.75
CA ARG A 105 -9.24 -15.01 -8.25
C ARG A 105 -8.41 -16.08 -7.53
N GLN A 106 -8.80 -17.33 -7.66
CA GLN A 106 -7.97 -18.46 -7.21
C GLN A 106 -6.60 -18.40 -7.89
N GLY A 107 -5.52 -18.56 -7.11
CA GLY A 107 -4.14 -18.39 -7.56
C GLY A 107 -3.75 -16.95 -7.88
N GLY A 108 -4.62 -15.97 -7.59
CA GLY A 108 -4.30 -14.56 -7.75
C GLY A 108 -3.33 -14.06 -6.68
N GLN A 109 -2.58 -12.99 -6.98
CA GLN A 109 -1.48 -12.48 -6.17
C GLN A 109 -1.85 -11.18 -5.44
N LEU A 110 -1.55 -11.11 -4.15
CA LEU A 110 -1.51 -9.88 -3.38
C LEU A 110 -0.09 -9.32 -3.38
N VAL A 111 0.04 -8.02 -3.64
CA VAL A 111 1.26 -7.22 -3.39
C VAL A 111 0.90 -6.18 -2.34
N LEU A 112 1.42 -6.36 -1.14
CA LEU A 112 1.12 -5.54 0.02
C LEU A 112 2.36 -4.76 0.45
N GLU A 113 2.25 -3.43 0.55
CA GLU A 113 3.28 -2.61 1.18
C GLU A 113 2.71 -1.98 2.44
N THR A 114 3.47 -2.04 3.52
CA THR A 114 3.08 -1.38 4.78
C THR A 114 4.31 -0.91 5.57
N ILE A 115 4.07 -0.03 6.54
CA ILE A 115 5.08 0.30 7.55
C ILE A 115 5.15 -0.86 8.54
N TYR A 116 6.38 -1.22 8.95
CA TYR A 116 6.63 -2.19 9.99
C TYR A 116 7.58 -1.64 11.04
N ILE A 117 7.59 -2.24 12.22
CA ILE A 117 8.55 -1.96 13.29
C ILE A 117 9.56 -3.10 13.42
N PRO A 118 10.82 -2.78 13.78
CA PRO A 118 11.83 -3.79 14.06
C PRO A 118 11.41 -4.68 15.24
N GLY A 119 11.76 -5.96 15.18
CA GLY A 119 11.51 -6.96 16.21
C GLY A 119 11.41 -8.36 15.61
N GLU A 120 11.85 -9.36 16.37
CA GLU A 120 11.79 -10.77 15.97
C GLU A 120 10.48 -11.44 16.43
N GLU A 121 9.91 -10.93 17.52
CA GLU A 121 8.66 -11.45 18.07
C GLU A 121 7.45 -11.05 17.23
N SER A 122 6.40 -11.89 17.28
CA SER A 122 5.14 -11.64 16.62
C SER A 122 4.27 -10.69 17.46
N TYR A 123 4.33 -9.39 17.16
CA TYR A 123 3.45 -8.40 17.79
C TYR A 123 3.20 -7.20 16.88
N ALA A 124 2.16 -6.41 17.21
CA ALA A 124 1.87 -5.15 16.56
C ALA A 124 1.75 -4.03 17.60
N CYS A 125 2.37 -2.89 17.30
CA CYS A 125 2.29 -1.69 18.14
C CYS A 125 1.14 -0.79 17.69
N THR A 126 0.41 -0.24 18.66
CA THR A 126 -0.59 0.81 18.44
C THR A 126 -0.03 2.12 19.00
N PRO A 127 0.37 3.07 18.16
CA PRO A 127 0.78 4.38 18.64
C PRO A 127 -0.38 5.08 19.38
N PRO A 128 -0.19 5.56 20.61
CA PRO A 128 -1.28 6.22 21.37
C PRO A 128 -1.67 7.60 20.81
N GLY A 129 -0.89 8.12 19.87
CA GLY A 129 -1.11 9.40 19.24
C GLY A 129 -0.68 9.40 17.78
N ARG A 130 0.28 10.23 17.44
CA ARG A 130 0.83 10.30 16.08
C ARG A 130 2.01 9.33 15.92
N TYR A 131 2.22 8.92 14.69
CA TYR A 131 3.43 8.26 14.24
C TYR A 131 3.97 8.99 13.01
N ALA A 132 5.19 9.46 13.07
CA ALA A 132 5.78 10.29 12.02
C ALA A 132 4.82 11.42 11.56
N ARG A 133 4.26 12.13 12.54
CA ARG A 133 3.24 13.18 12.42
C ARG A 133 1.89 12.76 11.84
N MET A 134 1.76 11.54 11.33
CA MET A 134 0.48 10.99 10.86
C MET A 134 -0.47 10.69 12.03
N ARG A 135 -1.73 11.11 11.91
CA ARG A 135 -2.77 10.95 12.96
C ARG A 135 -3.55 9.64 12.84
N ASN A 136 -3.45 8.97 11.71
CA ASN A 136 -4.30 7.85 11.32
C ASN A 136 -3.50 6.54 11.17
N VAL A 137 -2.42 6.40 11.90
CA VAL A 137 -1.69 5.13 12.02
C VAL A 137 -2.27 4.36 13.20
N TRP A 138 -2.80 3.18 12.92
CA TRP A 138 -3.49 2.36 13.93
C TRP A 138 -2.64 1.21 14.42
N LEU A 139 -1.96 0.51 13.50
CA LEU A 139 -1.19 -0.68 13.85
C LEU A 139 0.08 -0.75 13.01
N LEU A 140 1.18 -1.02 13.69
CA LEU A 140 2.51 -1.23 13.10
C LEU A 140 2.97 -2.64 13.47
N PRO A 141 2.89 -3.62 12.56
CA PRO A 141 3.31 -4.99 12.85
C PRO A 141 4.83 -5.13 12.77
N THR A 142 5.37 -6.14 13.45
CA THR A 142 6.65 -6.74 13.09
C THR A 142 6.50 -7.59 11.82
N ILE A 143 7.60 -8.00 11.20
CA ILE A 143 7.55 -8.90 10.03
C ILE A 143 6.88 -10.24 10.40
N ALA A 144 7.20 -10.78 11.56
CA ALA A 144 6.60 -12.02 12.06
C ALA A 144 5.08 -11.90 12.23
N GLU A 145 4.60 -10.77 12.77
CA GLU A 145 3.17 -10.53 12.94
C GLU A 145 2.46 -10.32 11.60
N LEU A 146 3.06 -9.57 10.67
CA LEU A 146 2.50 -9.40 9.32
C LEU A 146 2.34 -10.74 8.60
N THR A 147 3.35 -11.60 8.67
CA THR A 147 3.31 -12.95 8.09
C THR A 147 2.21 -13.78 8.75
N THR A 148 2.07 -13.70 10.08
CA THR A 148 0.99 -14.35 10.83
C THR A 148 -0.39 -13.86 10.38
N TRP A 149 -0.58 -12.55 10.21
CA TRP A 149 -1.85 -12.00 9.73
C TRP A 149 -2.21 -12.49 8.33
N LEU A 150 -1.25 -12.49 7.41
CA LEU A 150 -1.45 -12.99 6.05
C LEU A 150 -1.85 -14.48 6.07
N ALA A 151 -1.12 -15.32 6.81
CA ALA A 151 -1.43 -16.75 6.94
C ALA A 151 -2.81 -16.99 7.56
N ARG A 152 -3.14 -16.31 8.66
CA ARG A 152 -4.45 -16.45 9.35
C ARG A 152 -5.63 -15.92 8.55
N THR A 153 -5.39 -15.04 7.59
CA THR A 153 -6.42 -14.59 6.64
C THR A 153 -6.53 -15.47 5.41
N GLY A 154 -5.69 -16.53 5.35
CA GLY A 154 -5.76 -17.60 4.36
C GLY A 154 -5.01 -17.30 3.08
N PHE A 155 -3.97 -16.48 3.13
CA PHE A 155 -2.99 -16.37 2.06
C PHE A 155 -1.94 -17.49 2.19
N THR A 156 -1.38 -17.89 1.05
CA THR A 156 -0.30 -18.90 0.92
C THR A 156 0.90 -18.30 0.22
N ASP A 157 2.02 -19.04 0.19
CA ASP A 157 3.26 -18.64 -0.50
C ASP A 157 3.69 -17.21 -0.15
N ILE A 158 3.68 -16.91 1.17
CA ILE A 158 3.99 -15.58 1.69
C ILE A 158 5.49 -15.34 1.59
N GLU A 159 5.87 -14.32 0.86
CA GLU A 159 7.27 -13.92 0.64
C GLU A 159 7.46 -12.45 1.06
N ILE A 160 8.53 -12.15 1.77
CA ILE A 160 8.99 -10.80 2.01
C ILE A 160 9.92 -10.39 0.87
N ALA A 161 9.36 -9.65 -0.08
CA ALA A 161 10.02 -9.32 -1.33
C ALA A 161 10.97 -8.11 -1.22
N ASP A 162 10.71 -7.17 -0.30
CA ASP A 162 11.58 -6.01 -0.08
C ASP A 162 11.46 -5.49 1.36
N LEU A 163 12.58 -5.02 1.89
CA LEU A 163 12.67 -4.30 3.15
C LEU A 163 13.45 -3.01 2.92
N SER A 164 12.87 -1.88 3.26
CA SER A 164 13.51 -0.59 3.04
C SER A 164 13.25 0.39 4.16
N VAL A 165 14.20 1.32 4.34
CA VAL A 165 14.02 2.51 5.18
C VAL A 165 13.48 3.61 4.29
N THR A 166 12.43 4.30 4.73
CA THR A 166 11.92 5.47 4.00
C THR A 166 12.93 6.60 4.10
N THR A 167 13.36 7.12 2.96
CA THR A 167 14.36 8.20 2.91
C THR A 167 13.70 9.55 2.63
N VAL A 168 14.34 10.63 3.07
CA VAL A 168 13.87 12.00 2.81
C VAL A 168 13.82 12.33 1.30
N ASP A 169 14.63 11.66 0.49
CA ASP A 169 14.61 11.84 -0.98
C ASP A 169 13.36 11.26 -1.62
N GLU A 170 12.75 10.23 -1.01
CA GLU A 170 11.50 9.63 -1.47
C GLU A 170 10.28 10.45 -1.09
N GLN A 171 10.32 11.09 0.07
CA GLN A 171 9.27 11.96 0.58
C GLN A 171 9.81 13.37 0.80
N ARG A 172 10.47 13.90 -0.24
CA ARG A 172 11.03 15.25 -0.23
C ARG A 172 9.93 16.31 -0.15
N SER A 173 10.22 17.38 0.57
CA SER A 173 9.39 18.57 0.54
C SER A 173 9.47 19.24 -0.84
N THR A 174 8.33 19.79 -1.28
CA THR A 174 8.27 20.66 -2.45
C THR A 174 7.45 21.90 -2.08
N GLU A 175 7.65 23.02 -2.78
CA GLU A 175 6.88 24.26 -2.57
C GLU A 175 5.35 24.08 -2.71
N TRP A 176 4.91 23.01 -3.40
CA TRP A 176 3.51 22.66 -3.61
C TRP A 176 2.94 21.74 -2.52
N MET A 177 3.81 21.16 -1.68
CA MET A 177 3.36 20.29 -0.59
C MET A 177 2.81 21.13 0.56
N ARG A 178 1.56 20.84 0.93
CA ARG A 178 0.91 21.36 2.13
C ARG A 178 0.94 20.38 3.31
N PHE A 179 1.59 19.25 3.13
CA PHE A 179 1.75 18.21 4.13
C PHE A 179 3.17 18.24 4.68
N GLU A 180 3.30 17.83 5.93
CA GLU A 180 4.60 17.70 6.60
C GLU A 180 5.44 16.65 5.85
N SER A 181 6.70 16.98 5.56
CA SER A 181 7.66 16.09 4.92
C SER A 181 8.18 15.04 5.91
N LEU A 182 8.80 13.97 5.39
CA LEU A 182 9.47 13.00 6.26
C LEU A 182 10.58 13.66 7.11
N ALA A 183 11.32 14.60 6.54
CA ALA A 183 12.37 15.33 7.25
C ALA A 183 11.84 16.05 8.51
N GLU A 184 10.62 16.59 8.45
CA GLU A 184 9.97 17.24 9.61
C GLU A 184 9.42 16.22 10.62
N ALA A 185 9.19 15.00 10.19
CA ALA A 185 8.66 13.92 11.02
C ALA A 185 9.75 13.13 11.77
N LEU A 186 11.02 13.29 11.38
CA LEU A 186 12.15 12.66 12.05
C LEU A 186 12.72 13.56 13.15
N ASP A 187 13.24 12.94 14.19
CA ASP A 187 13.94 13.64 15.28
C ASP A 187 15.24 14.25 14.73
N PRO A 188 15.44 15.56 14.81
CA PRO A 188 16.67 16.22 14.35
C PRO A 188 17.94 15.73 15.05
N ALA A 189 17.83 15.25 16.29
CA ALA A 189 18.96 14.73 17.07
C ALA A 189 19.21 13.23 16.80
N ASN A 190 18.22 12.49 16.29
CA ASN A 190 18.33 11.08 15.99
C ASN A 190 17.42 10.68 14.81
N PRO A 191 17.93 10.72 13.56
CA PRO A 191 17.15 10.40 12.37
C PRO A 191 16.58 8.97 12.32
N ASP A 192 17.05 8.06 13.17
CA ASP A 192 16.48 6.72 13.32
C ASP A 192 15.17 6.69 14.13
N ARG A 193 14.71 7.87 14.58
CA ARG A 193 13.47 8.03 15.34
C ARG A 193 12.59 9.10 14.73
N THR A 194 11.29 8.96 14.97
CA THR A 194 10.32 10.04 14.73
C THR A 194 10.35 11.07 15.86
N VAL A 195 9.81 12.25 15.61
CA VAL A 195 9.66 13.31 16.64
C VAL A 195 8.83 12.87 17.85
N GLU A 196 8.01 11.83 17.71
CA GLU A 196 7.26 11.22 18.81
C GLU A 196 8.06 10.12 19.55
N GLY A 197 9.31 9.84 19.13
CA GLY A 197 10.18 8.86 19.75
C GLY A 197 10.05 7.42 19.24
N TRP A 198 9.22 7.17 18.23
CA TRP A 198 9.08 5.87 17.58
C TRP A 198 10.27 5.58 16.65
N PRO A 199 10.54 4.31 16.28
CA PRO A 199 11.46 4.01 15.18
C PRO A 199 11.07 4.75 13.90
N ALA A 200 12.05 5.24 13.16
CA ALA A 200 11.83 5.86 11.86
C ALA A 200 11.09 4.91 10.90
N PRO A 201 10.24 5.40 9.97
CA PRO A 201 9.43 4.57 9.11
C PRO A 201 10.26 3.61 8.25
N ARG A 202 10.02 2.33 8.44
CA ARG A 202 10.55 1.23 7.62
C ARG A 202 9.40 0.58 6.88
N ARG A 203 9.64 0.20 5.62
CA ARG A 203 8.63 -0.38 4.77
C ARG A 203 8.97 -1.80 4.39
N VAL A 204 7.95 -2.63 4.34
CA VAL A 204 8.01 -4.01 3.88
C VAL A 204 7.08 -4.17 2.68
N ILE A 205 7.57 -4.89 1.66
CA ILE A 205 6.71 -5.41 0.59
C ILE A 205 6.57 -6.91 0.81
N ALA A 206 5.35 -7.35 1.04
CA ALA A 206 4.99 -8.75 1.11
C ALA A 206 4.19 -9.14 -0.13
N VAL A 207 4.49 -10.33 -0.66
CA VAL A 207 3.77 -10.95 -1.78
C VAL A 207 3.16 -12.25 -1.27
N ALA A 208 1.91 -12.51 -1.62
CA ALA A 208 1.21 -13.72 -1.19
C ALA A 208 0.14 -14.14 -2.21
N ASN A 209 -0.24 -15.41 -2.22
CA ASN A 209 -1.23 -15.94 -3.14
C ASN A 209 -2.57 -16.22 -2.43
N ALA A 210 -3.68 -16.01 -3.17
CA ALA A 210 -5.00 -16.50 -2.78
C ALA A 210 -5.15 -17.94 -3.27
N PRO A 211 -5.36 -18.93 -2.39
CA PRO A 211 -5.51 -20.33 -2.76
C PRO A 211 -6.75 -20.63 -3.59
#